data_aa730501a78195a536a95b0c253471e8
#
_entry.id   aa730501a78195a536a95b0c253471e8
#
_cell.length_a   1.000
_cell.length_b   1.000
_cell.length_c   1.000
_cell.angle_alpha   90.00
_cell.angle_beta   90.00
_cell.angle_gamma   90.00
#
_symmetry.space_group_name_H-M   'P 1'
#
loop_
_entity.id
_entity.type
_entity.pdbx_description
1 polymer ?
#
loop_
_entity_poly.entity_id
_entity_poly.type
_entity_poly.pdbx_seq_one_letter_code
_entity_poly.pdbx_strand_id
1 'polypeptide(L)'
;MAKVQLSSGLSARMEQEKALRSFTDFSCSDSMALRRHSNDKPAPVWRPKFAKDIDRILYSPYYNRYTDKTQVFSLTKNDDITRRSLHVQLVSRIARTIGRALNLNLDLIEAIALGHDIGHTPFAHCGEVYLNELYNSHTGRFFSHNIHSARVLDRIFPLNLTLQTLSGIAGHNGEIELSEYRPVPVDNFADFDAELEKCYTIPGYSNKLQPSTLEGNVVRISDIIAYLGKDRQDAASIQMVENNAFTSTVIGSINSEIINNLVVNVIENSYGQPYIKLDESHFQAVQSCKRENYAMIYANEPGRAILNRVVRPMMEEIYEQLLEDLIQDKQDSPIFRHHIAYVNETRYPRSVPYGKEEPNQVVVDYIASMTDDYLIDLHRYLFPDSNYYVEYTGYFNDLYALRNRLQGQLSMEDNC
;
A
#
# COMPACT_ATOMS: atom_id res chain seq x y z
N MET A 1 -18.91 -22.62 -1.41
CA MET A 1 -19.97 -22.24 -0.44
C MET A 1 -20.90 -21.22 -1.06
N ALA A 2 -22.16 -21.14 -0.60
CA ALA A 2 -23.03 -20.04 -0.99
C ALA A 2 -22.52 -18.73 -0.36
N LYS A 3 -22.60 -17.61 -1.11
CA LYS A 3 -22.27 -16.28 -0.59
C LYS A 3 -23.22 -15.94 0.57
N VAL A 4 -22.64 -15.51 1.68
CA VAL A 4 -23.36 -15.06 2.86
C VAL A 4 -24.18 -13.80 2.51
N GLN A 5 -25.37 -13.68 3.08
CA GLN A 5 -26.25 -12.52 2.97
C GLN A 5 -26.34 -11.82 4.31
N LEU A 6 -26.64 -10.52 4.29
CA LEU A 6 -27.00 -9.79 5.51
C LEU A 6 -28.25 -10.39 6.14
N SER A 7 -28.33 -10.33 7.45
CA SER A 7 -29.55 -10.71 8.15
C SER A 7 -30.76 -9.86 7.69
N SER A 8 -31.93 -10.45 7.62
CA SER A 8 -33.15 -9.74 7.19
C SER A 8 -33.47 -8.55 8.09
N GLY A 9 -33.22 -8.68 9.40
CA GLY A 9 -33.43 -7.62 10.38
C GLY A 9 -32.52 -6.41 10.14
N LEU A 10 -31.21 -6.65 9.89
CA LEU A 10 -30.26 -5.58 9.58
C LEU A 10 -30.57 -4.92 8.24
N SER A 11 -30.87 -5.72 7.20
CA SER A 11 -31.24 -5.18 5.88
C SER A 11 -32.42 -4.21 5.97
N ALA A 12 -33.50 -4.57 6.69
CA ALA A 12 -34.66 -3.71 6.87
C ALA A 12 -34.33 -2.43 7.63
N ARG A 13 -33.51 -2.52 8.70
CA ARG A 13 -33.06 -1.34 9.47
C ARG A 13 -32.24 -0.39 8.60
N MET A 14 -31.31 -0.92 7.79
CA MET A 14 -30.48 -0.13 6.88
C MET A 14 -31.32 0.58 5.81
N GLU A 15 -32.36 -0.06 5.28
CA GLU A 15 -33.29 0.59 4.33
C GLU A 15 -34.03 1.76 4.96
N GLN A 16 -34.52 1.62 6.20
CA GLN A 16 -35.19 2.68 6.93
C GLN A 16 -34.25 3.87 7.20
N GLU A 17 -33.06 3.63 7.72
CA GLU A 17 -32.09 4.69 8.05
C GLU A 17 -31.54 5.38 6.78
N LYS A 18 -31.34 4.64 5.69
CA LYS A 18 -30.93 5.20 4.40
C LYS A 18 -31.97 6.16 3.83
N ALA A 19 -33.26 5.91 4.06
CA ALA A 19 -34.33 6.82 3.65
C ALA A 19 -34.25 8.18 4.33
N LEU A 20 -33.66 8.26 5.52
CA LEU A 20 -33.45 9.50 6.27
C LEU A 20 -32.19 10.28 5.83
N ARG A 21 -31.32 9.70 4.98
CA ARG A 21 -30.06 10.27 4.45
C ARG A 21 -29.17 10.93 5.52
N SER A 22 -29.18 10.44 6.75
CA SER A 22 -28.32 10.93 7.82
C SER A 22 -27.04 10.09 7.89
N PHE A 23 -25.89 10.76 8.05
CA PHE A 23 -24.69 10.08 8.52
C PHE A 23 -24.92 9.55 9.93
N THR A 24 -24.21 8.48 10.32
CA THR A 24 -24.19 8.07 11.73
C THR A 24 -23.47 9.14 12.57
N ASP A 25 -23.74 9.20 13.85
CA ASP A 25 -23.05 10.10 14.79
C ASP A 25 -21.53 9.84 14.87
N PHE A 26 -21.08 8.70 14.34
CA PHE A 26 -19.67 8.27 14.32
C PHE A 26 -18.95 8.58 13.00
N SER A 27 -19.66 9.07 11.99
CA SER A 27 -19.05 9.44 10.71
C SER A 27 -18.32 10.77 10.80
N CYS A 28 -17.14 10.85 10.18
CA CYS A 28 -16.41 12.10 10.06
C CYS A 28 -17.01 13.00 8.97
N SER A 29 -17.69 14.06 9.39
CA SER A 29 -18.26 15.05 8.46
C SER A 29 -17.20 16.02 7.92
N ASP A 30 -17.49 16.66 6.77
CA ASP A 30 -16.61 17.69 6.19
C ASP A 30 -16.41 18.92 7.09
N SER A 31 -17.31 19.18 8.05
CA SER A 31 -17.14 20.24 9.04
C SER A 31 -15.99 19.95 10.02
N MET A 32 -15.68 18.68 10.28
CA MET A 32 -14.58 18.24 11.14
C MET A 32 -13.23 18.24 10.44
N ALA A 33 -13.19 18.40 9.13
CA ALA A 33 -11.98 18.35 8.32
C ALA A 33 -11.01 19.49 8.65
N LEU A 34 -9.81 19.16 9.15
CA LEU A 34 -8.74 20.09 9.50
C LEU A 34 -7.66 20.09 8.42
N ARG A 35 -7.14 21.27 8.07
CA ARG A 35 -6.01 21.42 7.14
C ARG A 35 -4.84 22.09 7.85
N ARG A 36 -3.62 21.71 7.45
CA ARG A 36 -2.40 22.31 8.01
C ARG A 36 -2.31 23.81 7.74
N HIS A 37 -2.72 24.24 6.54
CA HIS A 37 -2.70 25.65 6.13
C HIS A 37 -4.13 26.13 5.87
N SER A 38 -4.45 27.28 6.46
CA SER A 38 -5.78 27.90 6.40
C SER A 38 -6.09 28.66 5.10
N ASN A 39 -5.13 28.71 4.17
CA ASN A 39 -5.24 29.43 2.90
C ASN A 39 -6.08 28.74 1.83
N ASP A 40 -6.70 27.62 2.15
CA ASP A 40 -7.64 26.93 1.25
C ASP A 40 -8.91 27.76 1.08
N LYS A 41 -9.32 27.98 -0.17
CA LYS A 41 -10.63 28.58 -0.47
C LYS A 41 -11.73 27.69 0.09
N PRO A 42 -12.85 28.29 0.58
CA PRO A 42 -14.00 27.51 1.01
C PRO A 42 -14.39 26.45 -0.01
N ALA A 43 -14.60 25.23 0.44
CA ALA A 43 -15.02 24.15 -0.45
C ALA A 43 -16.48 24.39 -0.89
N PRO A 44 -16.78 24.34 -2.19
CA PRO A 44 -18.15 24.44 -2.65
C PRO A 44 -18.94 23.18 -2.25
N VAL A 45 -20.25 23.29 -2.10
CA VAL A 45 -21.14 22.19 -1.67
C VAL A 45 -20.99 20.95 -2.56
N TRP A 46 -20.79 21.15 -3.87
CA TRP A 46 -20.65 20.07 -4.84
C TRP A 46 -19.25 19.42 -4.86
N ARG A 47 -18.26 19.99 -4.15
CA ARG A 47 -16.90 19.47 -4.03
C ARG A 47 -16.39 19.70 -2.60
N PRO A 48 -16.88 18.91 -1.63
CA PRO A 48 -16.54 19.05 -0.23
C PRO A 48 -15.05 18.78 0.04
N LYS A 49 -14.60 18.96 1.30
CA LYS A 49 -13.17 18.97 1.63
C LYS A 49 -12.48 17.63 1.34
N PHE A 50 -13.15 16.51 1.65
CA PHE A 50 -12.58 15.18 1.41
C PHE A 50 -12.60 14.81 -0.08
N ALA A 51 -13.64 15.19 -0.84
CA ALA A 51 -13.62 15.04 -2.30
C ALA A 51 -12.45 15.82 -2.94
N LYS A 52 -12.11 16.99 -2.39
CA LYS A 52 -10.93 17.76 -2.82
C LYS A 52 -9.62 17.04 -2.50
N ASP A 53 -9.57 16.26 -1.41
CA ASP A 53 -8.39 15.44 -1.09
C ASP A 53 -8.21 14.29 -2.09
N ILE A 54 -9.31 13.65 -2.54
CA ILE A 54 -9.28 12.66 -3.63
C ILE A 54 -8.61 13.25 -4.87
N ASP A 55 -9.08 14.40 -5.33
CA ASP A 55 -8.52 15.05 -6.51
C ASP A 55 -7.02 15.37 -6.34
N ARG A 56 -6.63 15.88 -5.16
CA ARG A 56 -5.23 16.21 -4.85
C ARG A 56 -4.34 14.97 -4.90
N ILE A 57 -4.80 13.85 -4.38
CA ILE A 57 -4.08 12.58 -4.40
C ILE A 57 -3.97 12.05 -5.84
N LEU A 58 -5.08 12.00 -6.60
CA LEU A 58 -5.10 11.53 -7.98
C LEU A 58 -4.20 12.36 -8.91
N TYR A 59 -4.17 13.68 -8.71
CA TYR A 59 -3.30 14.58 -9.48
C TYR A 59 -1.89 14.73 -8.88
N SER A 60 -1.56 13.98 -7.82
CA SER A 60 -0.21 13.94 -7.27
C SER A 60 0.78 13.38 -8.29
N PRO A 61 1.99 13.96 -8.40
CA PRO A 61 3.00 13.50 -9.36
C PRO A 61 3.35 12.01 -9.22
N TYR A 62 3.28 11.45 -7.99
CA TYR A 62 3.65 10.06 -7.73
C TYR A 62 2.50 9.06 -7.91
N TYR A 63 1.25 9.51 -8.04
CA TYR A 63 0.11 8.60 -8.16
C TYR A 63 0.24 7.67 -9.38
N ASN A 64 0.70 8.20 -10.51
CA ASN A 64 0.87 7.41 -11.74
C ASN A 64 1.91 6.29 -11.59
N ARG A 65 2.87 6.42 -10.66
CA ARG A 65 3.91 5.41 -10.42
C ARG A 65 3.37 4.10 -9.87
N TYR A 66 2.15 4.09 -9.31
CA TYR A 66 1.46 2.85 -8.89
C TYR A 66 1.35 1.81 -10.01
N THR A 67 1.26 2.25 -11.26
CA THR A 67 1.07 1.38 -12.43
C THR A 67 2.24 0.42 -12.59
N ASP A 68 3.45 0.88 -12.31
CA ASP A 68 4.70 0.15 -12.55
C ASP A 68 5.38 -0.32 -11.25
N LYS A 69 4.64 -0.32 -10.12
CA LYS A 69 5.10 -0.92 -8.85
C LYS A 69 4.47 -2.28 -8.64
N THR A 70 5.28 -3.26 -8.33
CA THR A 70 4.84 -4.61 -7.96
C THR A 70 3.97 -4.57 -6.70
N GLN A 71 2.94 -5.42 -6.65
CA GLN A 71 2.16 -5.69 -5.43
C GLN A 71 2.81 -6.81 -4.60
N VAL A 72 3.00 -7.99 -5.18
CA VAL A 72 3.61 -9.16 -4.53
C VAL A 72 4.67 -9.80 -5.41
N PHE A 73 4.31 -10.18 -6.64
CA PHE A 73 5.17 -10.98 -7.53
C PHE A 73 6.11 -10.11 -8.35
N SER A 74 7.29 -9.87 -7.80
CA SER A 74 8.35 -9.11 -8.48
C SER A 74 8.99 -9.92 -9.59
N LEU A 75 9.58 -9.23 -10.57
CA LEU A 75 10.40 -9.80 -11.64
C LEU A 75 9.64 -10.81 -12.55
N THR A 76 8.33 -10.81 -12.53
CA THR A 76 7.48 -11.66 -13.36
C THR A 76 6.70 -10.83 -14.36
N LYS A 77 6.91 -11.06 -15.67
CA LYS A 77 6.12 -10.47 -16.74
C LYS A 77 4.85 -11.27 -16.95
N ASN A 78 3.74 -10.73 -16.50
CA ASN A 78 2.41 -11.30 -16.70
C ASN A 78 1.38 -10.16 -16.56
N ASP A 79 0.50 -10.01 -17.55
CA ASP A 79 -0.46 -8.91 -17.62
C ASP A 79 -1.65 -9.08 -16.65
N ASP A 80 -1.87 -10.30 -16.18
CA ASP A 80 -2.98 -10.66 -15.28
C ASP A 80 -2.61 -10.53 -13.78
N ILE A 81 -1.32 -10.31 -13.46
CA ILE A 81 -0.86 -10.11 -12.09
C ILE A 81 -1.20 -8.69 -11.62
N THR A 82 -1.71 -8.61 -10.40
CA THR A 82 -2.06 -7.34 -9.76
C THR A 82 -0.85 -6.42 -9.63
N ARG A 83 -0.99 -5.23 -10.18
CA ARG A 83 -0.11 -4.09 -9.90
C ARG A 83 -0.71 -3.22 -8.80
N ARG A 84 0.11 -2.39 -8.16
CA ARG A 84 -0.30 -1.56 -7.03
C ARG A 84 -1.45 -0.60 -7.39
N SER A 85 -1.50 -0.11 -8.63
CA SER A 85 -2.61 0.71 -9.13
C SER A 85 -3.97 0.00 -9.03
N LEU A 86 -4.03 -1.29 -9.35
CA LEU A 86 -5.27 -2.07 -9.21
C LEU A 86 -5.59 -2.35 -7.75
N HIS A 87 -4.58 -2.66 -6.93
CA HIS A 87 -4.77 -2.92 -5.50
C HIS A 87 -5.45 -1.74 -4.79
N VAL A 88 -4.95 -0.51 -4.94
CA VAL A 88 -5.56 0.66 -4.28
C VAL A 88 -7.01 0.91 -4.74
N GLN A 89 -7.35 0.58 -5.98
CA GLN A 89 -8.74 0.64 -6.47
C GLN A 89 -9.62 -0.45 -5.82
N LEU A 90 -9.11 -1.67 -5.64
CA LEU A 90 -9.82 -2.76 -4.97
C LEU A 90 -10.07 -2.39 -3.50
N VAL A 91 -9.07 -1.88 -2.79
CA VAL A 91 -9.20 -1.37 -1.42
C VAL A 91 -10.29 -0.30 -1.36
N SER A 92 -10.23 0.70 -2.23
CA SER A 92 -11.24 1.77 -2.31
C SER A 92 -12.63 1.19 -2.55
N ARG A 93 -12.78 0.22 -3.44
CA ARG A 93 -14.06 -0.39 -3.77
C ARG A 93 -14.67 -1.14 -2.59
N ILE A 94 -13.87 -1.96 -1.91
CA ILE A 94 -14.29 -2.72 -0.73
C ILE A 94 -14.65 -1.76 0.42
N ALA A 95 -13.76 -0.81 0.72
CA ALA A 95 -13.96 0.17 1.79
C ALA A 95 -15.22 1.02 1.58
N ARG A 96 -15.46 1.49 0.35
CA ARG A 96 -16.67 2.24 0.02
C ARG A 96 -17.94 1.39 0.10
N THR A 97 -17.86 0.08 -0.12
CA THR A 97 -18.99 -0.84 0.06
C THR A 97 -19.37 -0.96 1.54
N ILE A 98 -18.37 -1.18 2.40
CA ILE A 98 -18.56 -1.21 3.86
C ILE A 98 -19.03 0.15 4.36
N GLY A 99 -18.35 1.23 4.00
CA GLY A 99 -18.68 2.60 4.43
C GLY A 99 -20.09 3.04 4.05
N ARG A 100 -20.56 2.66 2.84
CA ARG A 100 -21.95 2.93 2.40
C ARG A 100 -22.95 2.19 3.28
N ALA A 101 -22.67 0.94 3.63
CA ALA A 101 -23.55 0.17 4.52
C ALA A 101 -23.59 0.75 5.94
N LEU A 102 -22.45 1.24 6.44
CA LEU A 102 -22.31 1.84 7.76
C LEU A 102 -22.66 3.35 7.83
N ASN A 103 -23.13 3.96 6.73
CA ASN A 103 -23.43 5.38 6.61
C ASN A 103 -22.23 6.31 6.96
N LEU A 104 -21.03 5.93 6.57
CA LEU A 104 -19.80 6.69 6.76
C LEU A 104 -19.50 7.61 5.56
N ASN A 105 -18.54 8.53 5.74
CA ASN A 105 -18.13 9.47 4.71
C ASN A 105 -17.33 8.78 3.60
N LEU A 106 -17.95 8.58 2.45
CA LEU A 106 -17.36 7.85 1.33
C LEU A 106 -16.22 8.59 0.65
N ASP A 107 -16.21 9.93 0.70
CA ASP A 107 -15.13 10.72 0.11
C ASP A 107 -13.85 10.61 0.97
N LEU A 108 -13.99 10.61 2.30
CA LEU A 108 -12.86 10.38 3.20
C LEU A 108 -12.30 8.96 3.02
N ILE A 109 -13.17 7.95 2.96
CA ILE A 109 -12.76 6.56 2.69
C ILE A 109 -11.98 6.47 1.38
N GLU A 110 -12.47 7.08 0.30
CA GLU A 110 -11.81 7.03 -1.00
C GLU A 110 -10.47 7.76 -0.98
N ALA A 111 -10.40 8.95 -0.36
CA ALA A 111 -9.15 9.69 -0.23
C ALA A 111 -8.07 8.88 0.50
N ILE A 112 -8.41 8.24 1.62
CA ILE A 112 -7.48 7.40 2.38
C ILE A 112 -7.05 6.20 1.52
N ALA A 113 -8.01 5.49 0.92
CA ALA A 113 -7.74 4.27 0.14
C ALA A 113 -6.86 4.54 -1.09
N LEU A 114 -7.03 5.67 -1.78
CA LEU A 114 -6.21 6.00 -2.94
C LEU A 114 -4.79 6.46 -2.56
N GLY A 115 -4.61 7.00 -1.36
CA GLY A 115 -3.32 7.54 -0.92
C GLY A 115 -2.49 6.58 -0.04
N HIS A 116 -3.07 5.50 0.48
CA HIS A 116 -2.45 4.71 1.55
C HIS A 116 -1.08 4.13 1.19
N ASP A 117 -0.89 3.68 -0.03
CA ASP A 117 0.30 2.98 -0.51
C ASP A 117 1.27 3.83 -1.34
N ILE A 118 1.01 5.16 -1.52
CA ILE A 118 1.79 6.02 -2.44
C ILE A 118 3.28 6.12 -2.08
N GLY A 119 3.62 5.85 -0.84
CA GLY A 119 4.98 5.82 -0.31
C GLY A 119 5.67 4.46 -0.39
N HIS A 120 5.06 3.47 -1.01
CA HIS A 120 5.65 2.13 -1.09
C HIS A 120 6.91 2.10 -1.96
N THR A 121 7.88 1.28 -1.57
CA THR A 121 9.16 1.10 -2.27
C THR A 121 9.02 0.27 -3.55
N PRO A 122 9.98 0.32 -4.49
CA PRO A 122 10.12 -0.73 -5.49
C PRO A 122 10.33 -2.09 -4.82
N PHE A 123 9.91 -3.15 -5.49
CA PHE A 123 9.95 -4.56 -5.02
C PHE A 123 9.17 -4.81 -3.73
N ALA A 124 8.09 -4.08 -3.52
CA ALA A 124 7.12 -4.29 -2.44
C ALA A 124 7.79 -4.38 -1.04
N HIS A 125 7.34 -5.29 -0.17
CA HIS A 125 7.85 -5.41 1.19
C HIS A 125 9.34 -5.81 1.28
N CYS A 126 9.89 -6.51 0.27
CA CYS A 126 11.33 -6.80 0.26
C CYS A 126 12.13 -5.51 0.14
N GLY A 127 11.77 -4.64 -0.79
CA GLY A 127 12.41 -3.33 -0.94
C GLY A 127 12.23 -2.44 0.29
N GLU A 128 11.08 -2.51 0.96
CA GLU A 128 10.84 -1.80 2.22
C GLU A 128 11.81 -2.26 3.32
N VAL A 129 12.01 -3.58 3.47
CA VAL A 129 12.96 -4.12 4.45
C VAL A 129 14.38 -3.65 4.14
N TYR A 130 14.82 -3.73 2.88
CA TYR A 130 16.17 -3.32 2.49
C TYR A 130 16.40 -1.83 2.72
N LEU A 131 15.46 -0.98 2.31
CA LEU A 131 15.56 0.45 2.50
C LEU A 131 15.52 0.84 3.98
N ASN A 132 14.69 0.17 4.79
CA ASN A 132 14.64 0.38 6.23
C ASN A 132 15.98 0.00 6.91
N GLU A 133 16.60 -1.12 6.53
CA GLU A 133 17.90 -1.52 7.07
C GLU A 133 19.00 -0.51 6.73
N LEU A 134 19.06 -0.02 5.49
CA LEU A 134 20.00 1.01 5.05
C LEU A 134 19.77 2.33 5.81
N TYR A 135 18.55 2.82 5.82
CA TYR A 135 18.22 4.07 6.53
C TYR A 135 18.53 3.99 8.02
N ASN A 136 18.20 2.85 8.66
CA ASN A 136 18.50 2.65 10.06
C ASN A 136 19.99 2.56 10.36
N SER A 137 20.79 1.88 9.51
CA SER A 137 22.24 1.78 9.69
C SER A 137 22.95 3.13 9.62
N HIS A 138 22.48 4.05 8.77
CA HIS A 138 23.08 5.38 8.60
C HIS A 138 22.60 6.40 9.63
N THR A 139 21.34 6.31 10.10
CA THR A 139 20.69 7.38 10.86
C THR A 139 20.15 6.96 12.22
N GLY A 140 20.02 5.66 12.48
CA GLY A 140 19.27 5.12 13.62
C GLY A 140 17.75 5.27 13.50
N ARG A 141 17.24 5.81 12.35
CA ARG A 141 15.81 6.01 12.09
C ARG A 141 15.21 4.84 11.32
N PHE A 142 13.89 4.69 11.39
CA PHE A 142 13.16 3.62 10.72
C PHE A 142 12.37 4.13 9.54
N PHE A 143 12.31 3.33 8.49
CA PHE A 143 11.44 3.54 7.33
C PHE A 143 10.24 2.60 7.40
N SER A 144 9.06 3.11 7.03
CA SER A 144 7.87 2.30 6.76
C SER A 144 6.99 2.98 5.72
N HIS A 145 6.41 2.21 4.79
CA HIS A 145 5.70 2.73 3.63
C HIS A 145 4.48 3.58 3.98
N ASN A 146 3.74 3.23 5.04
CA ASN A 146 2.57 3.98 5.48
C ASN A 146 2.93 5.39 5.99
N ILE A 147 4.03 5.51 6.73
CA ILE A 147 4.55 6.81 7.19
C ILE A 147 5.09 7.60 6.00
N HIS A 148 5.79 6.90 5.11
CA HIS A 148 6.30 7.54 3.89
C HIS A 148 5.16 7.98 2.95
N SER A 149 4.03 7.28 2.90
CA SER A 149 2.84 7.70 2.17
C SER A 149 2.32 9.06 2.67
N ALA A 150 2.20 9.22 3.99
CA ALA A 150 1.85 10.50 4.58
C ALA A 150 2.93 11.58 4.27
N ARG A 151 4.23 11.23 4.34
CA ARG A 151 5.33 12.13 4.01
C ARG A 151 5.29 12.59 2.55
N VAL A 152 5.03 11.70 1.60
CA VAL A 152 4.87 12.05 0.17
C VAL A 152 3.81 13.13 -0.02
N LEU A 153 2.67 12.98 0.62
CA LEU A 153 1.49 13.82 0.41
C LEU A 153 1.45 15.10 1.26
N ASP A 154 2.25 15.18 2.33
CA ASP A 154 2.30 16.32 3.26
C ASP A 154 3.63 17.09 3.23
N ARG A 155 4.76 16.40 2.92
CA ARG A 155 6.10 17.00 2.98
C ARG A 155 6.80 17.08 1.62
N ILE A 156 6.83 15.98 0.85
CA ILE A 156 7.45 15.98 -0.48
C ILE A 156 6.59 16.78 -1.47
N PHE A 157 5.30 16.53 -1.48
CA PHE A 157 4.31 17.35 -2.19
C PHE A 157 3.29 17.89 -1.17
N PRO A 158 3.48 19.12 -0.63
CA PRO A 158 2.61 19.64 0.41
C PRO A 158 1.21 19.97 -0.16
N LEU A 159 0.42 18.92 -0.38
CA LEU A 159 -0.92 19.00 -0.99
C LEU A 159 -1.94 19.67 -0.07
N ASN A 160 -1.59 19.95 1.17
CA ASN A 160 -2.50 20.47 2.19
C ASN A 160 -3.75 19.58 2.34
N LEU A 161 -3.54 18.26 2.45
CA LEU A 161 -4.61 17.31 2.75
C LEU A 161 -5.15 17.52 4.16
N THR A 162 -6.33 16.98 4.40
CA THR A 162 -6.91 17.02 5.75
C THR A 162 -6.17 16.09 6.70
N LEU A 163 -6.15 16.45 7.98
CA LEU A 163 -5.57 15.65 9.05
C LEU A 163 -6.17 14.23 9.09
N GLN A 164 -7.49 14.13 8.89
CA GLN A 164 -8.21 12.87 8.88
C GLN A 164 -7.77 11.95 7.73
N THR A 165 -7.57 12.51 6.54
CA THR A 165 -7.01 11.75 5.40
C THR A 165 -5.59 11.28 5.68
N LEU A 166 -4.71 12.15 6.18
CA LEU A 166 -3.32 11.78 6.49
C LEU A 166 -3.22 10.79 7.65
N SER A 167 -4.05 10.94 8.68
CA SER A 167 -4.12 9.98 9.79
C SER A 167 -4.59 8.61 9.33
N GLY A 168 -5.60 8.56 8.45
CA GLY A 168 -6.06 7.31 7.85
C GLY A 168 -4.96 6.63 7.01
N ILE A 169 -4.23 7.42 6.22
CA ILE A 169 -3.09 6.94 5.41
C ILE A 169 -1.96 6.40 6.31
N ALA A 170 -1.54 7.15 7.31
CA ALA A 170 -0.46 6.71 8.21
C ALA A 170 -0.86 5.50 9.07
N GLY A 171 -2.14 5.40 9.45
CA GLY A 171 -2.64 4.35 10.34
C GLY A 171 -3.19 3.10 9.64
N HIS A 172 -3.09 2.99 8.30
CA HIS A 172 -3.67 1.83 7.57
C HIS A 172 -2.90 0.54 7.80
N ASN A 173 -1.58 0.62 8.00
CA ASN A 173 -0.70 -0.52 8.15
C ASN A 173 -0.88 -1.21 9.53
N GLY A 174 -0.50 -2.45 9.59
CA GLY A 174 -0.46 -3.26 10.80
C GLY A 174 -1.10 -4.62 10.59
N GLU A 175 -0.54 -5.61 11.26
CA GLU A 175 -1.10 -6.95 11.29
C GLU A 175 -2.51 -6.93 11.89
N ILE A 176 -3.36 -7.88 11.50
CA ILE A 176 -4.60 -8.13 12.25
C ILE A 176 -4.21 -8.78 13.59
N GLU A 177 -4.00 -7.95 14.58
CA GLU A 177 -3.78 -8.39 15.97
C GLU A 177 -5.06 -8.29 16.80
N LEU A 178 -6.02 -7.47 16.36
CA LEU A 178 -7.27 -7.21 17.06
C LEU A 178 -8.46 -7.57 16.19
N SER A 179 -9.48 -8.16 16.79
CA SER A 179 -10.78 -8.38 16.14
C SER A 179 -11.63 -7.11 16.08
N GLU A 180 -11.29 -6.06 16.82
CA GLU A 180 -12.01 -4.80 16.92
C GLU A 180 -11.08 -3.60 16.82
N TYR A 181 -11.41 -2.63 15.97
CA TYR A 181 -10.66 -1.40 15.72
C TYR A 181 -11.50 -0.19 16.11
N ARG A 182 -10.94 0.67 16.97
CA ARG A 182 -11.54 1.94 17.38
C ARG A 182 -10.69 3.10 16.85
N PRO A 183 -11.31 4.23 16.46
CA PRO A 183 -10.57 5.44 16.16
C PRO A 183 -9.75 5.91 17.36
N VAL A 184 -8.52 6.36 17.09
CA VAL A 184 -7.69 7.04 18.10
C VAL A 184 -7.65 8.52 17.72
N PRO A 185 -8.35 9.41 18.42
CA PRO A 185 -8.44 10.81 18.07
C PRO A 185 -7.05 11.47 17.98
N VAL A 186 -6.89 12.31 16.95
CA VAL A 186 -5.75 13.22 16.79
C VAL A 186 -6.33 14.62 16.58
N ASP A 187 -6.08 15.54 17.50
CA ASP A 187 -6.79 16.80 17.55
C ASP A 187 -6.19 17.89 16.66
N ASN A 188 -4.90 17.78 16.35
CA ASN A 188 -4.19 18.79 15.57
C ASN A 188 -2.95 18.20 14.88
N PHE A 189 -2.34 18.99 13.98
CA PHE A 189 -1.15 18.57 13.24
C PHE A 189 0.11 18.46 14.10
N ALA A 190 0.23 19.14 15.22
CA ALA A 190 1.38 19.00 16.10
C ALA A 190 1.39 17.61 16.77
N ASP A 191 0.25 17.13 17.23
CA ASP A 191 0.10 15.79 17.79
C ASP A 191 0.34 14.72 16.71
N PHE A 192 -0.18 14.93 15.49
CA PHE A 192 0.07 14.05 14.36
C PHE A 192 1.56 13.95 14.01
N ASP A 193 2.24 15.09 13.91
CA ASP A 193 3.68 15.14 13.62
C ASP A 193 4.49 14.44 14.73
N ALA A 194 4.09 14.58 16.00
CA ALA A 194 4.73 13.89 17.11
C ALA A 194 4.55 12.36 17.03
N GLU A 195 3.36 11.88 16.61
CA GLU A 195 3.14 10.44 16.39
C GLU A 195 3.96 9.91 15.21
N LEU A 196 4.06 10.67 14.12
CA LEU A 196 4.93 10.29 13.00
C LEU A 196 6.40 10.22 13.41
N GLU A 197 6.89 11.16 14.24
CA GLU A 197 8.28 11.15 14.73
C GLU A 197 8.58 9.91 15.58
N LYS A 198 7.63 9.42 16.37
CA LYS A 198 7.79 8.14 17.08
C LYS A 198 7.96 6.96 16.11
N CYS A 199 7.30 7.00 14.94
CA CYS A 199 7.47 5.96 13.92
C CYS A 199 8.88 5.94 13.34
N TYR A 200 9.55 7.07 13.26
CA TYR A 200 10.94 7.15 12.81
C TYR A 200 11.96 6.77 13.89
N THR A 201 11.61 6.86 15.17
CA THR A 201 12.56 6.73 16.29
C THR A 201 12.37 5.50 17.15
N ILE A 202 11.19 4.87 17.14
CA ILE A 202 10.85 3.70 17.96
C ILE A 202 10.59 2.50 17.04
N PRO A 203 11.34 1.37 17.22
CA PRO A 203 11.18 0.19 16.39
C PRO A 203 9.74 -0.32 16.37
N GLY A 204 9.18 -0.54 15.18
CA GLY A 204 7.85 -1.12 15.00
C GLY A 204 6.67 -0.24 15.48
N TYR A 205 6.91 1.03 15.83
CA TYR A 205 5.84 1.92 16.28
C TYR A 205 4.81 2.19 15.18
N SER A 206 5.24 2.25 13.92
CA SER A 206 4.36 2.45 12.76
C SER A 206 3.21 1.42 12.67
N ASN A 207 3.45 0.18 13.12
CA ASN A 207 2.43 -0.87 13.15
C ASN A 207 1.36 -0.67 14.24
N LYS A 208 1.65 0.20 15.24
CA LYS A 208 0.74 0.50 16.36
C LYS A 208 -0.17 1.69 16.08
N LEU A 209 0.14 2.47 15.04
CA LEU A 209 -0.72 3.59 14.67
C LEU A 209 -2.12 3.10 14.32
N GLN A 210 -3.10 3.88 14.75
CA GLN A 210 -4.50 3.67 14.41
C GLN A 210 -5.08 4.94 13.78
N PRO A 211 -5.96 4.79 12.78
CA PRO A 211 -6.65 5.93 12.19
C PRO A 211 -7.47 6.72 13.20
N SER A 212 -7.56 8.04 12.97
CA SER A 212 -8.36 8.92 13.84
C SER A 212 -9.87 8.88 13.58
N THR A 213 -10.32 8.14 12.57
CA THR A 213 -11.73 8.05 12.17
C THR A 213 -12.14 6.60 11.88
N LEU A 214 -13.45 6.32 11.93
CA LEU A 214 -13.99 5.02 11.51
C LEU A 214 -13.72 4.75 10.02
N GLU A 215 -13.77 5.79 9.20
CA GLU A 215 -13.44 5.71 7.78
C GLU A 215 -12.04 5.15 7.55
N GLY A 216 -11.06 5.62 8.32
CA GLY A 216 -9.69 5.10 8.29
C GLY A 216 -9.61 3.63 8.72
N ASN A 217 -10.35 3.24 9.76
CA ASN A 217 -10.41 1.85 10.21
C ASN A 217 -11.10 0.93 9.18
N VAL A 218 -12.10 1.45 8.44
CA VAL A 218 -12.69 0.72 7.31
C VAL A 218 -11.67 0.50 6.19
N VAL A 219 -10.85 1.50 5.88
CA VAL A 219 -9.79 1.32 4.88
C VAL A 219 -8.76 0.29 5.34
N ARG A 220 -8.31 0.35 6.59
CA ARG A 220 -7.36 -0.61 7.19
C ARG A 220 -7.83 -2.05 7.07
N ILE A 221 -9.08 -2.36 7.42
CA ILE A 221 -9.61 -3.73 7.27
C ILE A 221 -9.81 -4.10 5.80
N SER A 222 -10.18 -3.13 4.96
CA SER A 222 -10.42 -3.35 3.53
C SER A 222 -9.15 -3.65 2.75
N ASP A 223 -8.01 -3.06 3.15
CA ASP A 223 -6.71 -3.38 2.60
C ASP A 223 -6.40 -4.87 2.79
N ILE A 224 -6.57 -5.38 4.01
CA ILE A 224 -6.37 -6.79 4.31
C ILE A 224 -7.34 -7.68 3.49
N ILE A 225 -8.62 -7.34 3.43
CA ILE A 225 -9.61 -8.08 2.65
C ILE A 225 -9.22 -8.12 1.16
N ALA A 226 -8.66 -7.02 0.64
CA ALA A 226 -8.32 -6.89 -0.78
C ALA A 226 -7.20 -7.85 -1.21
N TYR A 227 -6.15 -8.01 -0.39
CA TYR A 227 -5.03 -8.87 -0.78
C TYR A 227 -5.24 -10.36 -0.45
N LEU A 228 -5.98 -10.72 0.61
CA LEU A 228 -6.08 -12.11 1.08
C LEU A 228 -6.43 -13.11 -0.01
N GLY A 229 -7.47 -12.85 -0.79
CA GLY A 229 -7.90 -13.75 -1.85
C GLY A 229 -7.29 -13.41 -3.21
N LYS A 230 -6.92 -12.15 -3.44
CA LYS A 230 -6.34 -11.73 -4.72
C LYS A 230 -4.94 -12.29 -4.90
N ASP A 231 -4.11 -12.32 -3.86
CA ASP A 231 -2.76 -12.90 -3.92
C ASP A 231 -2.81 -14.41 -4.20
N ARG A 232 -3.83 -15.13 -3.69
CA ARG A 232 -4.08 -16.54 -4.05
C ARG A 232 -4.39 -16.71 -5.53
N GLN A 233 -5.24 -15.83 -6.06
CA GLN A 233 -5.59 -15.82 -7.47
C GLN A 233 -4.36 -15.52 -8.35
N ASP A 234 -3.54 -14.55 -7.97
CA ASP A 234 -2.32 -14.19 -8.70
C ASP A 234 -1.28 -15.33 -8.66
N ALA A 235 -1.09 -15.96 -7.49
CA ALA A 235 -0.20 -17.12 -7.34
C ALA A 235 -0.64 -18.30 -8.23
N ALA A 236 -1.95 -18.53 -8.37
CA ALA A 236 -2.47 -19.55 -9.28
C ALA A 236 -2.27 -19.15 -10.75
N SER A 237 -2.41 -17.88 -11.10
CA SER A 237 -2.20 -17.38 -12.47
C SER A 237 -0.77 -17.57 -12.97
N ILE A 238 0.22 -17.56 -12.08
CA ILE A 238 1.63 -17.86 -12.39
C ILE A 238 1.99 -19.33 -12.16
N GLN A 239 1.00 -20.19 -11.93
CA GLN A 239 1.17 -21.63 -11.70
C GLN A 239 2.06 -21.97 -10.48
N MET A 240 2.16 -21.07 -9.52
CA MET A 240 2.89 -21.28 -8.29
C MET A 240 2.14 -22.23 -7.34
N VAL A 241 0.83 -22.15 -7.34
CA VAL A 241 -0.09 -22.98 -6.55
C VAL A 241 -1.27 -23.44 -7.41
N GLU A 242 -1.88 -24.57 -7.06
CA GLU A 242 -3.12 -24.99 -7.68
C GLU A 242 -4.31 -24.18 -7.15
N ASN A 243 -5.34 -23.98 -7.98
CA ASN A 243 -6.55 -23.22 -7.60
C ASN A 243 -7.29 -23.76 -6.36
N ASN A 244 -7.16 -25.06 -6.06
CA ASN A 244 -7.79 -25.76 -4.94
C ASN A 244 -6.85 -26.05 -3.78
N ALA A 245 -5.65 -25.48 -3.78
CA ALA A 245 -4.63 -25.75 -2.77
C ALA A 245 -4.96 -25.18 -1.38
N PHE A 246 -5.83 -24.16 -1.32
CA PHE A 246 -6.12 -23.44 -0.10
C PHE A 246 -7.31 -24.01 0.69
N THR A 247 -7.18 -24.01 2.00
CA THR A 247 -8.21 -24.48 2.92
C THR A 247 -9.44 -23.58 2.88
N SER A 248 -10.62 -24.17 2.67
CA SER A 248 -11.90 -23.44 2.78
C SER A 248 -12.33 -23.34 4.25
N THR A 249 -12.60 -22.11 4.69
CA THR A 249 -13.05 -21.78 6.05
C THR A 249 -14.39 -21.02 5.99
N VAL A 250 -14.82 -20.42 7.12
CA VAL A 250 -16.02 -19.57 7.15
C VAL A 250 -15.95 -18.37 6.19
N ILE A 251 -14.73 -17.91 5.84
CA ILE A 251 -14.53 -16.85 4.86
C ILE A 251 -14.47 -17.40 3.41
N GLY A 252 -14.46 -18.72 3.20
CA GLY A 252 -14.24 -19.33 1.90
C GLY A 252 -12.76 -19.54 1.58
N SER A 253 -12.45 -19.89 0.32
CA SER A 253 -11.08 -20.11 -0.16
C SER A 253 -10.73 -19.30 -1.40
N ILE A 254 -11.73 -18.85 -2.17
CA ILE A 254 -11.55 -18.04 -3.39
C ILE A 254 -11.82 -16.56 -3.13
N ASN A 255 -11.21 -15.70 -3.93
CA ASN A 255 -11.24 -14.23 -3.75
C ASN A 255 -12.66 -13.67 -3.57
N SER A 256 -13.62 -14.09 -4.41
CA SER A 256 -14.99 -13.56 -4.35
C SER A 256 -15.76 -13.96 -3.08
N GLU A 257 -15.47 -15.13 -2.52
CA GLU A 257 -16.06 -15.59 -1.24
C GLU A 257 -15.44 -14.83 -0.08
N ILE A 258 -14.11 -14.74 -0.05
CA ILE A 258 -13.35 -14.04 1.00
C ILE A 258 -13.83 -12.60 1.12
N ILE A 259 -13.88 -11.85 0.01
CA ILE A 259 -14.38 -10.48 -0.01
C ILE A 259 -15.82 -10.41 0.50
N ASN A 260 -16.73 -11.20 -0.07
CA ASN A 260 -18.13 -11.14 0.31
C ASN A 260 -18.36 -11.46 1.79
N ASN A 261 -17.77 -12.55 2.26
CA ASN A 261 -18.03 -13.04 3.60
C ASN A 261 -17.44 -12.14 4.68
N LEU A 262 -16.25 -11.58 4.44
CA LEU A 262 -15.64 -10.59 5.34
C LEU A 262 -16.38 -9.26 5.32
N VAL A 263 -16.78 -8.75 4.16
CA VAL A 263 -17.57 -7.52 4.06
C VAL A 263 -18.89 -7.64 4.83
N VAL A 264 -19.62 -8.75 4.65
CA VAL A 264 -20.87 -9.01 5.37
C VAL A 264 -20.60 -9.07 6.88
N ASN A 265 -19.58 -9.81 7.31
CA ASN A 265 -19.26 -9.96 8.72
C ASN A 265 -18.87 -8.63 9.37
N VAL A 266 -18.06 -7.80 8.71
CA VAL A 266 -17.74 -6.44 9.19
C VAL A 266 -18.99 -5.60 9.35
N ILE A 267 -19.89 -5.61 8.35
CA ILE A 267 -21.13 -4.82 8.40
C ILE A 267 -22.02 -5.28 9.56
N GLU A 268 -22.25 -6.58 9.72
CA GLU A 268 -23.10 -7.15 10.78
C GLU A 268 -22.59 -6.78 12.19
N ASN A 269 -21.27 -6.77 12.40
CA ASN A 269 -20.68 -6.53 13.72
C ASN A 269 -20.37 -5.07 14.00
N SER A 270 -20.45 -4.19 12.97
CA SER A 270 -20.05 -2.78 13.10
C SER A 270 -21.22 -1.80 12.91
N TYR A 271 -22.38 -2.25 12.44
CA TYR A 271 -23.50 -1.38 12.12
C TYR A 271 -24.03 -0.64 13.36
N GLY A 272 -23.97 0.70 13.33
CA GLY A 272 -24.39 1.57 14.44
C GLY A 272 -23.47 1.52 15.66
N GLN A 273 -22.22 1.08 15.48
CA GLN A 273 -21.22 0.99 16.55
C GLN A 273 -20.07 1.98 16.32
N PRO A 274 -19.40 2.43 17.41
CA PRO A 274 -18.23 3.32 17.33
C PRO A 274 -16.92 2.54 17.06
N TYR A 275 -16.99 1.42 16.37
CA TYR A 275 -15.85 0.57 16.02
C TYR A 275 -16.10 -0.26 14.75
N ILE A 276 -15.03 -0.79 14.19
CA ILE A 276 -15.04 -1.77 13.10
C ILE A 276 -14.60 -3.13 13.68
N LYS A 277 -15.40 -4.19 13.44
CA LYS A 277 -15.21 -5.47 14.11
C LYS A 277 -15.47 -6.67 13.20
N LEU A 278 -14.66 -7.70 13.37
CA LEU A 278 -14.94 -9.08 12.97
C LEU A 278 -15.39 -9.90 14.20
N ASP A 279 -16.29 -10.84 14.02
CA ASP A 279 -16.53 -11.84 15.04
C ASP A 279 -15.33 -12.79 15.20
N GLU A 280 -15.30 -13.54 16.30
CA GLU A 280 -14.14 -14.39 16.63
C GLU A 280 -13.87 -15.45 15.56
N SER A 281 -14.91 -16.04 14.96
CA SER A 281 -14.75 -17.10 13.96
C SER A 281 -14.14 -16.58 12.65
N HIS A 282 -14.56 -15.41 12.17
CA HIS A 282 -14.01 -14.75 10.99
C HIS A 282 -12.61 -14.18 11.24
N PHE A 283 -12.38 -13.65 12.43
CA PHE A 283 -11.04 -13.20 12.84
C PHE A 283 -10.01 -14.32 12.82
N GLN A 284 -10.32 -15.47 13.42
CA GLN A 284 -9.45 -16.65 13.39
C GLN A 284 -9.26 -17.19 11.96
N ALA A 285 -10.32 -17.17 11.13
CA ALA A 285 -10.23 -17.58 9.73
C ALA A 285 -9.29 -16.64 8.92
N VAL A 286 -9.34 -15.34 9.15
CA VAL A 286 -8.42 -14.37 8.53
C VAL A 286 -6.98 -14.64 8.97
N GLN A 287 -6.73 -14.84 10.26
CA GLN A 287 -5.39 -15.18 10.75
C GLN A 287 -4.87 -16.50 10.15
N SER A 288 -5.74 -17.50 10.02
CA SER A 288 -5.38 -18.77 9.37
C SER A 288 -5.06 -18.57 7.89
N CYS A 289 -5.90 -17.81 7.18
CA CYS A 289 -5.70 -17.45 5.78
C CYS A 289 -4.36 -16.72 5.55
N LYS A 290 -4.02 -15.76 6.41
CA LYS A 290 -2.72 -15.05 6.36
C LYS A 290 -1.54 -16.01 6.57
N ARG A 291 -1.59 -16.89 7.56
CA ARG A 291 -0.54 -17.90 7.79
C ARG A 291 -0.35 -18.82 6.59
N GLU A 292 -1.46 -19.25 5.98
CA GLU A 292 -1.46 -20.11 4.79
C GLU A 292 -0.86 -19.37 3.58
N ASN A 293 -1.28 -18.12 3.33
CA ASN A 293 -0.69 -17.28 2.29
C ASN A 293 0.82 -17.05 2.52
N TYR A 294 1.23 -16.82 3.76
CA TYR A 294 2.65 -16.69 4.08
C TYR A 294 3.43 -17.94 3.73
N ALA A 295 2.96 -19.11 4.16
CA ALA A 295 3.64 -20.37 3.93
C ALA A 295 3.66 -20.80 2.45
N MET A 296 2.56 -20.57 1.72
CA MET A 296 2.40 -21.08 0.35
C MET A 296 2.80 -20.05 -0.72
N ILE A 297 2.70 -18.75 -0.43
CA ILE A 297 2.95 -17.68 -1.39
C ILE A 297 4.23 -16.92 -1.00
N TYR A 298 4.19 -16.12 0.07
CA TYR A 298 5.23 -15.13 0.32
C TYR A 298 6.59 -15.75 0.69
N ALA A 299 6.61 -16.87 1.42
CA ALA A 299 7.85 -17.58 1.74
C ALA A 299 8.48 -18.29 0.51
N ASN A 300 7.65 -18.60 -0.50
CA ASN A 300 8.05 -19.36 -1.69
C ASN A 300 8.01 -18.52 -2.99
N GLU A 301 7.84 -17.19 -2.87
CA GLU A 301 7.79 -16.29 -4.02
C GLU A 301 9.06 -16.50 -4.89
N PRO A 302 8.89 -16.82 -6.20
CA PRO A 302 10.02 -17.25 -7.05
C PRO A 302 11.14 -16.20 -7.19
N GLY A 303 10.79 -14.93 -7.11
CA GLY A 303 11.73 -13.82 -7.19
C GLY A 303 12.51 -13.57 -5.89
N ARG A 304 12.07 -14.08 -4.74
CA ARG A 304 12.62 -13.73 -3.41
C ARG A 304 14.12 -13.99 -3.28
N ALA A 305 14.61 -15.11 -3.83
CA ALA A 305 16.05 -15.43 -3.82
C ALA A 305 16.85 -14.43 -4.65
N ILE A 306 16.29 -13.99 -5.80
CA ILE A 306 16.89 -12.97 -6.67
C ILE A 306 16.85 -11.62 -5.97
N LEU A 307 15.73 -11.25 -5.34
CA LEU A 307 15.61 -10.00 -4.59
C LEU A 307 16.69 -9.90 -3.50
N ASN A 308 16.87 -10.94 -2.70
CA ASN A 308 17.88 -10.94 -1.64
C ASN A 308 19.33 -10.94 -2.17
N ARG A 309 19.60 -11.69 -3.25
CA ARG A 309 20.97 -11.88 -3.74
C ARG A 309 21.42 -10.79 -4.72
N VAL A 310 20.49 -10.17 -5.43
CA VAL A 310 20.77 -9.22 -6.51
C VAL A 310 20.23 -7.85 -6.19
N VAL A 311 18.91 -7.73 -5.94
CA VAL A 311 18.27 -6.41 -5.78
C VAL A 311 18.70 -5.72 -4.48
N ARG A 312 18.87 -6.47 -3.38
CA ARG A 312 19.35 -5.89 -2.11
C ARG A 312 20.70 -5.19 -2.26
N PRO A 313 21.78 -5.84 -2.77
CA PRO A 313 23.05 -5.14 -3.00
C PRO A 313 22.96 -4.04 -4.06
N MET A 314 22.11 -4.16 -5.09
CA MET A 314 21.88 -3.05 -6.03
C MET A 314 21.31 -1.82 -5.31
N MET A 315 20.35 -2.00 -4.41
CA MET A 315 19.77 -0.91 -3.63
C MET A 315 20.80 -0.29 -2.68
N GLU A 316 21.67 -1.09 -2.09
CA GLU A 316 22.78 -0.64 -1.25
C GLU A 316 23.77 0.22 -2.06
N GLU A 317 24.26 -0.26 -3.20
CA GLU A 317 25.14 0.51 -4.10
C GLU A 317 24.49 1.82 -4.55
N ILE A 318 23.21 1.82 -4.92
CA ILE A 318 22.47 3.03 -5.28
C ILE A 318 22.38 4.00 -4.08
N TYR A 319 22.07 3.50 -2.89
CA TYR A 319 21.92 4.33 -1.69
C TYR A 319 23.22 5.08 -1.38
N GLU A 320 24.33 4.34 -1.32
CA GLU A 320 25.67 4.90 -1.02
C GLU A 320 26.09 5.92 -2.09
N GLN A 321 25.91 5.60 -3.37
CA GLN A 321 26.28 6.53 -4.44
C GLN A 321 25.46 7.82 -4.42
N LEU A 322 24.14 7.71 -4.21
CA LEU A 322 23.27 8.88 -4.16
C LEU A 322 23.54 9.74 -2.94
N LEU A 323 23.88 9.13 -1.80
CA LEU A 323 24.28 9.84 -0.58
C LEU A 323 25.60 10.59 -0.78
N GLU A 324 26.60 9.94 -1.37
CA GLU A 324 27.86 10.56 -1.73
C GLU A 324 27.67 11.76 -2.69
N ASP A 325 26.83 11.56 -3.71
CA ASP A 325 26.53 12.61 -4.69
C ASP A 325 25.86 13.85 -4.06
N LEU A 326 24.98 13.64 -3.07
CA LEU A 326 24.39 14.74 -2.29
C LEU A 326 25.42 15.45 -1.43
N ILE A 327 26.28 14.71 -0.71
CA ILE A 327 27.32 15.29 0.16
C ILE A 327 28.33 16.09 -0.66
N GLN A 328 28.67 15.62 -1.86
CA GLN A 328 29.61 16.27 -2.77
C GLN A 328 28.96 17.34 -3.67
N ASP A 329 27.64 17.58 -3.55
CA ASP A 329 26.88 18.55 -4.36
C ASP A 329 27.03 18.34 -5.88
N LYS A 330 27.02 17.09 -6.34
CA LYS A 330 27.13 16.73 -7.76
C LYS A 330 25.83 17.00 -8.52
N GLN A 331 25.67 18.21 -9.03
CA GLN A 331 24.45 18.74 -9.67
C GLN A 331 23.99 17.97 -10.94
N ASP A 332 24.86 17.20 -11.57
CA ASP A 332 24.58 16.36 -12.73
C ASP A 332 24.12 14.94 -12.37
N SER A 333 24.20 14.57 -11.11
CA SER A 333 23.74 13.28 -10.59
C SER A 333 22.21 13.07 -10.75
N PRO A 334 21.75 11.81 -10.92
CA PRO A 334 20.34 11.48 -11.01
C PRO A 334 19.49 12.01 -9.84
N ILE A 335 20.01 12.06 -8.61
CA ILE A 335 19.25 12.56 -7.46
C ILE A 335 18.94 14.06 -7.60
N PHE A 336 19.85 14.85 -8.14
CA PHE A 336 19.59 16.27 -8.41
C PHE A 336 18.68 16.47 -9.62
N ARG A 337 18.93 15.74 -10.73
CA ARG A 337 18.22 15.92 -12.00
C ARG A 337 16.83 15.34 -12.01
N HIS A 338 16.64 14.11 -11.50
CA HIS A 338 15.40 13.38 -11.59
C HIS A 338 14.53 13.46 -10.33
N HIS A 339 15.10 13.90 -9.20
CA HIS A 339 14.35 14.01 -7.95
C HIS A 339 14.27 15.42 -7.40
N ILE A 340 15.38 16.00 -6.96
CA ILE A 340 15.37 17.33 -6.31
C ILE A 340 14.83 18.40 -7.24
N ALA A 341 15.31 18.47 -8.49
CA ALA A 341 14.80 19.40 -9.48
C ALA A 341 13.30 19.22 -9.72
N TYR A 342 12.86 17.96 -9.93
CA TYR A 342 11.47 17.62 -10.15
C TYR A 342 10.56 18.03 -8.98
N VAL A 343 10.98 17.75 -7.73
CA VAL A 343 10.23 18.12 -6.53
C VAL A 343 10.18 19.65 -6.36
N ASN A 344 11.26 20.37 -6.67
CA ASN A 344 11.32 21.84 -6.58
C ASN A 344 10.51 22.54 -7.69
N GLU A 345 10.38 21.94 -8.87
CA GLU A 345 9.57 22.48 -9.97
C GLU A 345 8.07 22.38 -9.72
N THR A 346 7.66 21.56 -8.75
CA THR A 346 6.24 21.44 -8.40
C THR A 346 5.72 22.75 -7.82
N ARG A 347 4.46 23.10 -8.15
CA ARG A 347 3.81 24.38 -7.76
C ARG A 347 3.43 24.47 -6.26
N TYR A 348 3.98 23.60 -5.43
CA TYR A 348 3.65 23.58 -4.00
C TYR A 348 4.60 24.47 -3.22
N PRO A 349 4.09 25.51 -2.51
CA PRO A 349 4.95 26.43 -1.77
C PRO A 349 5.60 25.72 -0.58
N ARG A 350 6.91 25.94 -0.41
CA ARG A 350 7.73 25.43 0.68
C ARG A 350 8.40 26.57 1.43
N SER A 351 8.54 26.43 2.73
CA SER A 351 9.32 27.35 3.56
C SER A 351 10.83 27.14 3.43
N VAL A 352 11.24 25.90 3.16
CA VAL A 352 12.64 25.50 2.96
C VAL A 352 12.74 24.73 1.64
N PRO A 353 13.77 24.97 0.81
CA PRO A 353 14.03 24.17 -0.39
C PRO A 353 14.22 22.71 -0.03
N TYR A 354 13.58 21.81 -0.78
CA TYR A 354 13.58 20.37 -0.51
C TYR A 354 15.00 19.76 -0.45
N GLY A 355 15.90 20.17 -1.32
CA GLY A 355 17.31 19.73 -1.31
C GLY A 355 18.15 20.18 -0.09
N LYS A 356 17.55 20.89 0.87
CA LYS A 356 18.18 21.26 2.15
C LYS A 356 17.72 20.37 3.32
N GLU A 357 16.88 19.39 3.06
CA GLU A 357 16.53 18.37 4.05
C GLU A 357 17.74 17.46 4.36
N GLU A 358 17.63 16.65 5.38
CA GLU A 358 18.70 15.71 5.78
C GLU A 358 19.03 14.76 4.61
N PRO A 359 20.32 14.61 4.21
CA PRO A 359 20.70 13.89 2.99
C PRO A 359 20.17 12.45 2.91
N ASN A 360 20.27 11.66 3.99
CA ASN A 360 19.74 10.29 4.00
C ASN A 360 18.22 10.28 3.78
N GLN A 361 17.49 11.26 4.34
CA GLN A 361 16.05 11.35 4.11
C GLN A 361 15.73 11.63 2.63
N VAL A 362 16.51 12.48 1.95
CA VAL A 362 16.34 12.78 0.52
C VAL A 362 16.64 11.54 -0.32
N VAL A 363 17.67 10.75 0.03
CA VAL A 363 17.99 9.48 -0.63
C VAL A 363 16.84 8.48 -0.46
N VAL A 364 16.33 8.33 0.75
CA VAL A 364 15.19 7.45 1.05
C VAL A 364 13.94 7.87 0.28
N ASP A 365 13.61 9.16 0.26
CA ASP A 365 12.49 9.71 -0.50
C ASP A 365 12.62 9.40 -2.00
N TYR A 366 13.83 9.51 -2.54
CA TYR A 366 14.08 9.22 -3.96
C TYR A 366 13.93 7.72 -4.25
N ILE A 367 14.63 6.85 -3.52
CA ILE A 367 14.57 5.39 -3.73
C ILE A 367 13.14 4.90 -3.56
N ALA A 368 12.44 5.29 -2.51
CA ALA A 368 11.05 4.89 -2.29
C ALA A 368 10.11 5.37 -3.41
N SER A 369 10.44 6.46 -4.10
CA SER A 369 9.64 6.98 -5.21
C SER A 369 9.79 6.20 -6.52
N MET A 370 10.83 5.36 -6.66
CA MET A 370 11.12 4.64 -7.89
C MET A 370 10.10 3.54 -8.17
N THR A 371 9.94 3.20 -9.44
CA THR A 371 9.34 1.92 -9.87
C THR A 371 10.41 0.85 -9.88
N ASP A 372 10.01 -0.42 -9.99
CA ASP A 372 10.94 -1.55 -10.03
C ASP A 372 11.91 -1.42 -11.21
N ASP A 373 11.39 -1.11 -12.40
CA ASP A 373 12.19 -0.92 -13.61
C ASP A 373 13.13 0.28 -13.52
N TYR A 374 12.66 1.39 -12.93
CA TYR A 374 13.51 2.57 -12.75
C TYR A 374 14.72 2.28 -11.87
N LEU A 375 14.56 1.53 -10.77
CA LEU A 375 15.67 1.17 -9.89
C LEU A 375 16.69 0.29 -10.62
N ILE A 376 16.24 -0.69 -11.41
CA ILE A 376 17.11 -1.56 -12.21
C ILE A 376 17.90 -0.74 -13.25
N ASP A 377 17.23 0.15 -13.96
CA ASP A 377 17.87 0.98 -14.99
C ASP A 377 18.81 2.02 -14.38
N LEU A 378 18.47 2.59 -13.23
CA LEU A 378 19.36 3.50 -12.50
C LEU A 378 20.63 2.78 -12.04
N HIS A 379 20.50 1.56 -11.52
CA HIS A 379 21.66 0.78 -11.11
C HIS A 379 22.58 0.51 -12.31
N ARG A 380 22.02 0.07 -13.43
CA ARG A 380 22.79 -0.16 -14.66
C ARG A 380 23.49 1.09 -15.18
N TYR A 381 22.85 2.25 -15.04
CA TYR A 381 23.44 3.54 -15.41
C TYR A 381 24.60 3.94 -14.50
N LEU A 382 24.45 3.77 -13.18
CA LEU A 382 25.48 4.15 -12.20
C LEU A 382 26.65 3.14 -12.16
N PHE A 383 26.37 1.84 -12.36
CA PHE A 383 27.30 0.74 -12.19
C PHE A 383 27.30 -0.20 -13.42
N PRO A 384 27.77 0.29 -14.59
CA PRO A 384 27.72 -0.48 -15.85
C PRO A 384 28.56 -1.77 -15.81
N ASP A 385 29.56 -1.84 -14.95
CA ASP A 385 30.44 -3.01 -14.77
C ASP A 385 30.04 -3.89 -13.58
N SER A 386 28.90 -3.65 -12.93
CA SER A 386 28.43 -4.44 -11.80
C SER A 386 28.05 -5.85 -12.22
N ASN A 387 28.32 -6.82 -11.32
CA ASN A 387 27.91 -8.21 -11.50
C ASN A 387 26.44 -8.45 -11.09
N TYR A 388 25.77 -7.47 -10.54
CA TYR A 388 24.35 -7.58 -10.17
C TYR A 388 23.48 -7.31 -11.39
N TYR A 389 22.85 -8.36 -11.88
CA TYR A 389 21.98 -8.32 -13.04
C TYR A 389 20.64 -8.99 -12.74
N VAL A 390 19.55 -8.33 -13.13
CA VAL A 390 18.17 -8.83 -12.97
C VAL A 390 17.63 -9.24 -14.33
N GLU A 391 17.16 -10.48 -14.42
CA GLU A 391 16.35 -10.97 -15.53
C GLU A 391 14.90 -11.17 -15.08
N TYR A 392 13.98 -10.67 -15.89
CA TYR A 392 12.56 -10.94 -15.69
C TYR A 392 12.20 -12.33 -16.21
N THR A 393 11.36 -13.04 -15.45
CA THR A 393 10.65 -14.20 -15.99
C THR A 393 9.70 -13.73 -17.09
N GLY A 394 9.99 -14.13 -18.35
CA GLY A 394 9.25 -13.67 -19.51
C GLY A 394 7.91 -14.38 -19.68
N TYR A 395 7.04 -13.82 -20.52
CA TYR A 395 5.68 -14.33 -20.82
C TYR A 395 5.64 -15.77 -21.30
N PHE A 396 6.68 -16.25 -21.96
CA PHE A 396 6.73 -17.58 -22.59
C PHE A 396 7.70 -18.55 -21.88
N ASN A 397 8.04 -18.27 -20.63
CA ASN A 397 9.04 -19.05 -19.90
C ASN A 397 8.63 -20.52 -19.71
N ASP A 398 7.33 -20.76 -19.48
CA ASP A 398 6.72 -22.09 -19.42
C ASP A 398 6.83 -22.87 -20.73
N LEU A 399 6.62 -22.20 -21.86
CA LEU A 399 6.74 -22.80 -23.21
C LEU A 399 8.20 -23.10 -23.56
N TYR A 400 9.15 -22.24 -23.19
CA TYR A 400 10.57 -22.53 -23.35
C TYR A 400 10.99 -23.74 -22.52
N ALA A 401 10.54 -23.82 -21.27
CA ALA A 401 10.81 -24.98 -20.40
C ALA A 401 10.22 -26.27 -20.95
N LEU A 402 9.00 -26.22 -21.51
CA LEU A 402 8.35 -27.37 -22.16
C LEU A 402 9.14 -27.81 -23.41
N ARG A 403 9.51 -26.87 -24.28
CA ARG A 403 10.27 -27.12 -25.50
C ARG A 403 11.62 -27.77 -25.20
N ASN A 404 12.33 -27.29 -24.19
CA ASN A 404 13.62 -27.84 -23.77
C ASN A 404 13.49 -29.27 -23.25
N ARG A 405 12.41 -29.57 -22.48
CA ARG A 405 12.09 -30.94 -22.02
C ARG A 405 11.83 -31.89 -23.18
N LEU A 406 11.03 -31.48 -24.16
CA LEU A 406 10.71 -32.29 -25.34
C LEU A 406 11.96 -32.54 -26.21
N GLN A 407 12.81 -31.52 -26.39
CA GLN A 407 14.06 -31.69 -27.12
C GLN A 407 15.06 -32.62 -26.39
N GLY A 408 15.13 -32.54 -25.05
CA GLY A 408 15.94 -33.45 -24.24
C GLY A 408 15.45 -34.93 -24.31
N GLN A 409 14.13 -35.14 -24.37
CA GLN A 409 13.56 -36.48 -24.55
C GLN A 409 13.86 -37.07 -25.93
N LEU A 410 13.72 -36.28 -27.00
CA LEU A 410 14.05 -36.71 -28.36
C LEU A 410 15.53 -37.06 -28.51
N SER A 411 16.42 -36.28 -27.89
CA SER A 411 17.87 -36.59 -27.93
C SER A 411 18.29 -37.82 -27.12
N MET A 412 17.45 -38.29 -26.18
CA MET A 412 17.67 -39.56 -25.46
C MET A 412 17.13 -40.75 -26.25
N GLU A 413 16.06 -40.59 -27.03
CA GLU A 413 15.52 -41.65 -27.88
C GLU A 413 16.39 -41.91 -29.13
N ASP A 414 17.08 -40.88 -29.65
CA ASP A 414 18.01 -41.02 -30.78
C ASP A 414 19.37 -41.65 -30.39
N ASN A 415 19.66 -41.85 -29.11
CA ASN A 415 20.88 -42.47 -28.58
C ASN A 415 20.64 -43.87 -27.98
N CYS A 416 19.46 -44.47 -28.17
CA CYS A 416 19.15 -45.88 -27.90
C CYS A 416 18.95 -46.64 -29.19
#